data_aff092c500af407a8fd113cea5c6b496
#
_entry.id   aff092c500af407a8fd113cea5c6b496
#
_cell.length_a   1.000
_cell.length_b   1.000
_cell.length_c   1.000
_cell.angle_alpha   90.00
_cell.angle_beta   90.00
_cell.angle_gamma   90.00
#
_symmetry.space_group_name_H-M   'P 1'
#
loop_
_entity.id
_entity.type
_entity.pdbx_description
1 polymer ?
#
loop_
_entity_poly.entity_id
_entity_poly.type
_entity_poly.pdbx_seq_one_letter_code
_entity_poly.pdbx_strand_id
1 'polypeptide(L)'
;MAPSVTFERFAALSSAARTTWQAFADKRDGHEWVYATPAFFDALSDTESPDHLVIASTRDADGEVQGVAALRKKALQIDPHGLAGRLLRKRLSVWGLLGSEPLTQATHSGPESIARLIAALDDAPGNFDALELQSLEVGSPTWQAVFESEAVRSRFFPYLPNGIRNCHQTPLPETVEAYLAQYPRKKRYNLSRQLRQIGENLGGPPEVVPLTTIATLDTLFDAVAQIGGGAGAILSRAEYASLARQGLLLNFIVQAGGSPIAVVLGIPSGSVYRINRVLYAHSLAPYSPGTSTLHLFNEWIIADGRFKVVDFGFGEPGRTYSSSNRIVQRARVMLFRRTLANQIGIALHRGIVTLEKHARALLTYAETAIKKARRKTPTTADNAG
;
A
#
# COMPACT_ATOMS: atom_id res chain seq x y z
N MET A 1 32.90 16.85 -9.79
CA MET A 1 31.86 16.74 -10.84
C MET A 1 30.55 16.35 -10.19
N ALA A 2 29.42 16.90 -10.66
CA ALA A 2 28.12 16.41 -10.19
C ALA A 2 27.94 14.95 -10.69
N PRO A 3 27.37 14.05 -9.87
CA PRO A 3 27.10 12.68 -10.32
C PRO A 3 26.17 12.72 -11.53
N SER A 4 26.52 11.97 -12.57
CA SER A 4 25.67 11.84 -13.76
C SER A 4 24.54 10.85 -13.44
N VAL A 5 23.32 11.17 -13.90
CA VAL A 5 22.19 10.26 -13.83
C VAL A 5 21.95 9.69 -15.24
N THR A 6 21.86 8.38 -15.33
CA THR A 6 21.53 7.67 -16.56
C THR A 6 20.16 7.04 -16.44
N PHE A 7 19.40 7.05 -17.54
CA PHE A 7 18.08 6.40 -17.61
C PHE A 7 18.14 5.27 -18.62
N GLU A 8 17.81 4.08 -18.20
CA GLU A 8 17.80 2.90 -19.05
C GLU A 8 16.42 2.24 -19.01
N ARG A 9 15.89 1.83 -20.17
CA ARG A 9 14.68 1.01 -20.20
C ARG A 9 14.99 -0.35 -19.56
N PHE A 10 14.08 -0.85 -18.76
CA PHE A 10 14.27 -2.14 -18.09
C PHE A 10 14.60 -3.29 -19.07
N ALA A 11 13.92 -3.33 -20.22
CA ALA A 11 14.15 -4.31 -21.27
C ALA A 11 15.54 -4.24 -21.92
N ALA A 12 16.23 -3.10 -21.83
CA ALA A 12 17.56 -2.88 -22.39
C ALA A 12 18.70 -3.06 -21.37
N LEU A 13 18.37 -3.29 -20.09
CA LEU A 13 19.38 -3.49 -19.04
C LEU A 13 20.23 -4.72 -19.31
N SER A 14 21.56 -4.52 -19.26
CA SER A 14 22.49 -5.63 -19.28
C SER A 14 22.37 -6.50 -18.03
N SER A 15 22.80 -7.77 -18.12
CA SER A 15 22.86 -8.68 -16.97
C SER A 15 23.71 -8.10 -15.83
N ALA A 16 24.83 -7.44 -16.14
CA ALA A 16 25.68 -6.78 -15.15
C ALA A 16 24.93 -5.65 -14.42
N ALA A 17 24.18 -4.81 -15.14
CA ALA A 17 23.37 -3.75 -14.53
C ALA A 17 22.26 -4.31 -13.62
N ARG A 18 21.62 -5.41 -14.04
CA ARG A 18 20.63 -6.13 -13.21
C ARG A 18 21.25 -6.71 -11.95
N THR A 19 22.44 -7.32 -12.05
CA THR A 19 23.17 -7.85 -10.89
C THR A 19 23.53 -6.72 -9.91
N THR A 20 24.02 -5.58 -10.41
CA THR A 20 24.32 -4.42 -9.58
C THR A 20 23.05 -3.92 -8.88
N TRP A 21 21.94 -3.78 -9.60
CA TRP A 21 20.67 -3.38 -9.00
C TRP A 21 20.20 -4.37 -7.94
N GLN A 22 20.28 -5.69 -8.21
CA GLN A 22 19.93 -6.73 -7.22
C GLN A 22 20.78 -6.59 -5.95
N ALA A 23 22.08 -6.35 -6.07
CA ALA A 23 22.96 -6.14 -4.93
C ALA A 23 22.58 -4.89 -4.08
N PHE A 24 21.97 -3.86 -4.67
CA PHE A 24 21.39 -2.75 -3.93
C PHE A 24 20.09 -3.17 -3.23
N ALA A 25 19.25 -3.91 -3.92
CA ALA A 25 17.99 -4.39 -3.37
C ALA A 25 18.22 -5.33 -2.17
N ASP A 26 19.20 -6.23 -2.24
CA ASP A 26 19.51 -7.21 -1.19
C ASP A 26 19.96 -6.58 0.16
N LYS A 27 20.37 -5.31 0.13
CA LYS A 27 20.76 -4.55 1.33
C LYS A 27 19.59 -3.85 2.00
N ARG A 28 18.39 -3.95 1.43
CA ARG A 28 17.19 -3.28 1.92
C ARG A 28 16.19 -4.29 2.45
N ASP A 29 15.41 -3.84 3.41
CA ASP A 29 14.27 -4.54 3.96
C ASP A 29 13.16 -3.52 4.26
N GLY A 30 11.91 -3.94 4.22
CA GLY A 30 10.79 -3.08 4.55
C GLY A 30 9.54 -3.32 3.70
N HIS A 31 8.49 -2.60 4.02
CA HIS A 31 7.14 -2.80 3.48
C HIS A 31 6.96 -2.53 1.97
N GLU A 32 7.86 -1.75 1.38
CA GLU A 32 7.83 -1.40 -0.05
C GLU A 32 9.04 -1.95 -0.82
N TRP A 33 9.97 -2.62 -0.15
CA TRP A 33 11.23 -3.09 -0.72
C TRP A 33 11.04 -3.92 -1.98
N VAL A 34 10.12 -4.87 -1.97
CA VAL A 34 9.85 -5.79 -3.09
C VAL A 34 9.57 -5.06 -4.39
N TYR A 35 8.88 -3.92 -4.34
CA TYR A 35 8.51 -3.15 -5.53
C TYR A 35 9.70 -2.51 -6.25
N ALA A 36 10.83 -2.35 -5.57
CA ALA A 36 12.06 -1.80 -6.15
C ALA A 36 13.04 -2.91 -6.60
N THR A 37 12.64 -4.18 -6.67
CA THR A 37 13.50 -5.30 -7.04
C THR A 37 13.43 -5.62 -8.53
N PRO A 38 14.52 -6.18 -9.13
CA PRO A 38 14.47 -6.70 -10.49
C PRO A 38 13.36 -7.74 -10.72
N ALA A 39 13.15 -8.65 -9.75
CA ALA A 39 12.12 -9.69 -9.84
C ALA A 39 10.70 -9.08 -9.96
N PHE A 40 10.40 -8.00 -9.25
CA PHE A 40 9.11 -7.32 -9.40
C PHE A 40 8.96 -6.65 -10.76
N PHE A 41 10.05 -6.09 -11.30
CA PHE A 41 10.05 -5.52 -12.64
C PHE A 41 9.91 -6.58 -13.74
N ASP A 42 10.53 -7.76 -13.57
CA ASP A 42 10.28 -8.91 -14.46
C ASP A 42 8.80 -9.30 -14.42
N ALA A 43 8.17 -9.34 -13.23
CA ALA A 43 6.74 -9.61 -13.15
C ALA A 43 5.88 -8.51 -13.82
N LEU A 44 6.25 -7.25 -13.71
CA LEU A 44 5.56 -6.14 -14.39
C LEU A 44 5.73 -6.18 -15.91
N SER A 45 6.91 -6.60 -16.41
CA SER A 45 7.21 -6.61 -17.84
C SER A 45 6.32 -7.56 -18.66
N ASP A 46 5.68 -8.53 -18.00
CA ASP A 46 4.70 -9.40 -18.63
C ASP A 46 3.36 -8.72 -18.95
N THR A 47 3.05 -7.62 -18.28
CA THR A 47 1.74 -6.94 -18.37
C THR A 47 1.84 -5.46 -18.72
N GLU A 48 3.02 -4.87 -18.63
CA GLU A 48 3.28 -3.46 -18.89
C GLU A 48 4.04 -3.24 -20.20
N SER A 49 3.85 -2.08 -20.81
CA SER A 49 4.68 -1.68 -21.95
C SER A 49 6.16 -1.50 -21.53
N PRO A 50 7.12 -1.98 -22.32
CA PRO A 50 8.55 -1.80 -22.04
C PRO A 50 8.97 -0.34 -21.82
N ASP A 51 8.28 0.62 -22.47
CA ASP A 51 8.54 2.06 -22.32
C ASP A 51 8.05 2.62 -20.97
N HIS A 52 7.27 1.85 -20.22
CA HIS A 52 6.75 2.24 -18.92
C HIS A 52 7.68 1.84 -17.77
N LEU A 53 8.73 1.06 -18.03
CA LEU A 53 9.64 0.54 -17.00
C LEU A 53 11.05 1.09 -17.25
N VAL A 54 11.51 1.96 -16.37
CA VAL A 54 12.80 2.67 -16.50
C VAL A 54 13.57 2.59 -15.19
N ILE A 55 14.87 2.39 -15.31
CA ILE A 55 15.80 2.46 -14.19
C ILE A 55 16.65 3.71 -14.33
N ALA A 56 16.64 4.56 -13.31
CA ALA A 56 17.58 5.66 -13.18
C ALA A 56 18.72 5.25 -12.25
N SER A 57 19.96 5.44 -12.66
CA SER A 57 21.13 5.16 -11.82
C SER A 57 22.05 6.37 -11.73
N THR A 58 22.55 6.63 -10.51
CA THR A 58 23.61 7.62 -10.27
C THR A 58 24.96 6.94 -10.19
N ARG A 59 25.98 7.55 -10.80
CA ARG A 59 27.36 7.05 -10.76
C ARG A 59 28.28 8.13 -10.21
N ASP A 60 29.33 7.69 -9.52
CA ASP A 60 30.41 8.59 -9.12
C ASP A 60 31.39 8.87 -10.26
N ALA A 61 32.52 9.55 -9.93
CA ALA A 61 33.57 9.90 -10.90
C ALA A 61 34.29 8.67 -11.47
N ASP A 62 34.32 7.56 -10.72
CA ASP A 62 34.96 6.30 -11.09
C ASP A 62 34.00 5.38 -11.88
N GLY A 63 32.75 5.83 -12.08
CA GLY A 63 31.72 5.08 -12.80
C GLY A 63 30.94 4.08 -11.95
N GLU A 64 31.23 4.01 -10.64
CA GLU A 64 30.54 3.11 -9.73
C GLU A 64 29.13 3.60 -9.40
N VAL A 65 28.16 2.68 -9.37
CA VAL A 65 26.75 2.99 -9.11
C VAL A 65 26.60 3.35 -7.61
N GLN A 66 26.06 4.53 -7.34
CA GLN A 66 25.83 5.04 -6.00
C GLN A 66 24.36 4.95 -5.57
N GLY A 67 23.45 4.90 -6.54
CA GLY A 67 22.02 4.80 -6.27
C GLY A 67 21.23 4.36 -7.49
N VAL A 68 20.07 3.75 -7.24
CA VAL A 68 19.13 3.24 -8.25
C VAL A 68 17.72 3.68 -7.89
N ALA A 69 17.00 4.23 -8.85
CA ALA A 69 15.57 4.52 -8.75
C ALA A 69 14.80 3.69 -9.79
N ALA A 70 13.89 2.86 -9.31
CA ALA A 70 13.04 2.00 -10.11
C ALA A 70 11.74 2.77 -10.46
N LEU A 71 11.50 3.05 -11.74
CA LEU A 71 10.43 3.92 -12.21
C LEU A 71 9.42 3.18 -13.07
N ARG A 72 8.12 3.35 -12.75
CA ARG A 72 7.00 2.87 -13.56
C ARG A 72 6.16 4.04 -14.03
N LYS A 73 5.99 4.19 -15.35
CA LYS A 73 5.10 5.20 -15.94
C LYS A 73 3.66 4.75 -15.88
N LYS A 74 2.78 5.64 -15.47
CA LYS A 74 1.35 5.38 -15.41
C LYS A 74 0.52 6.62 -15.63
N ALA A 75 -0.70 6.43 -16.12
CA ALA A 75 -1.71 7.47 -16.11
C ALA A 75 -2.44 7.46 -14.78
N LEU A 76 -2.57 8.60 -14.16
CA LEU A 76 -3.25 8.79 -12.90
C LEU A 76 -4.37 9.80 -13.06
N GLN A 77 -5.51 9.53 -12.45
CA GLN A 77 -6.57 10.50 -12.35
C GLN A 77 -6.61 11.05 -10.94
N ILE A 78 -6.48 12.36 -10.79
CA ILE A 78 -6.77 13.04 -9.52
C ILE A 78 -8.19 13.53 -9.59
N ASP A 79 -9.07 12.90 -8.80
CA ASP A 79 -10.43 13.33 -8.62
C ASP A 79 -10.54 14.09 -7.30
N PRO A 80 -11.00 15.34 -7.29
CA PRO A 80 -11.53 15.93 -6.08
C PRO A 80 -12.74 15.09 -5.63
N HIS A 81 -12.85 14.81 -4.34
CA HIS A 81 -14.00 14.07 -3.84
C HIS A 81 -15.27 14.94 -3.99
N GLY A 82 -16.36 14.35 -4.52
CA GLY A 82 -17.68 15.00 -4.61
C GLY A 82 -18.11 15.43 -6.02
N LEU A 83 -19.16 16.23 -6.11
CA LEU A 83 -19.76 16.69 -7.37
C LEU A 83 -18.79 17.52 -8.23
N ALA A 84 -17.95 18.34 -7.62
CA ALA A 84 -16.94 19.13 -8.31
C ALA A 84 -15.84 18.27 -8.95
N GLY A 85 -15.55 17.08 -8.39
CA GLY A 85 -14.59 16.12 -8.93
C GLY A 85 -14.96 15.58 -10.30
N ARG A 86 -16.25 15.51 -10.60
CA ARG A 86 -16.73 15.11 -11.93
C ARG A 86 -16.43 16.13 -13.02
N LEU A 87 -16.32 17.41 -12.67
CA LEU A 87 -16.09 18.51 -13.60
C LEU A 87 -14.60 18.82 -13.83
N LEU A 88 -13.72 18.46 -12.90
CA LEU A 88 -12.29 18.83 -12.90
C LEU A 88 -11.37 17.62 -12.92
N ARG A 89 -11.74 16.59 -13.66
CA ARG A 89 -10.92 15.39 -13.87
C ARG A 89 -9.67 15.74 -14.66
N LYS A 90 -8.51 15.76 -14.01
CA LYS A 90 -7.22 15.89 -14.69
C LYS A 90 -6.54 14.52 -14.79
N ARG A 91 -6.27 14.09 -16.02
CA ARG A 91 -5.45 12.91 -16.27
C ARG A 91 -3.98 13.37 -16.23
N LEU A 92 -3.21 12.76 -15.36
CA LEU A 92 -1.80 13.04 -15.16
C LEU A 92 -0.97 11.90 -15.73
N SER A 93 0.14 12.25 -16.40
CA SER A 93 1.22 11.31 -16.69
C SER A 93 2.19 11.33 -15.51
N VAL A 94 2.43 10.17 -14.89
CA VAL A 94 3.20 10.10 -13.65
C VAL A 94 4.26 9.00 -13.74
N TRP A 95 5.47 9.31 -13.27
CA TRP A 95 6.46 8.31 -12.93
C TRP A 95 6.30 7.91 -11.47
N GLY A 96 5.92 6.67 -11.19
CA GLY A 96 5.92 6.10 -9.84
C GLY A 96 7.33 5.65 -9.48
N LEU A 97 7.91 6.20 -8.42
CA LEU A 97 9.11 5.67 -7.80
C LEU A 97 8.70 4.45 -6.97
N LEU A 98 8.99 3.27 -7.50
CA LEU A 98 8.63 2.01 -6.85
C LEU A 98 9.49 1.79 -5.62
N GLY A 99 8.89 1.22 -4.58
CA GLY A 99 9.52 1.14 -3.26
C GLY A 99 9.43 2.43 -2.44
N SER A 100 8.86 3.51 -3.01
CA SER A 100 8.71 4.84 -2.39
C SER A 100 10.02 5.52 -1.97
N GLU A 101 11.13 4.84 -2.13
CA GLU A 101 12.49 5.32 -1.81
C GLU A 101 13.47 4.80 -2.86
N PRO A 102 14.47 5.59 -3.26
CA PRO A 102 15.54 5.07 -4.10
C PRO A 102 16.43 4.12 -3.31
N LEU A 103 17.01 3.15 -3.99
CA LEU A 103 18.03 2.27 -3.44
C LEU A 103 19.38 2.99 -3.50
N THR A 104 20.05 3.16 -2.37
CA THR A 104 21.34 3.85 -2.27
C THR A 104 22.35 3.01 -1.50
N GLN A 105 23.65 3.22 -1.75
CA GLN A 105 24.70 2.66 -0.89
C GLN A 105 24.57 3.24 0.53
N ALA A 106 25.03 2.50 1.54
CA ALA A 106 24.96 2.93 2.93
C ALA A 106 25.65 4.29 3.16
N THR A 107 26.78 4.52 2.47
CA THR A 107 27.54 5.79 2.48
C THR A 107 26.81 6.95 1.80
N HIS A 108 25.80 6.67 0.97
CA HIS A 108 25.02 7.62 0.19
C HIS A 108 23.53 7.61 0.55
N SER A 109 23.16 7.03 1.70
CA SER A 109 21.77 6.97 2.20
C SER A 109 21.30 8.25 2.89
N GLY A 110 22.16 9.26 3.00
CA GLY A 110 21.79 10.55 3.58
C GLY A 110 20.83 11.36 2.70
N PRO A 111 20.05 12.28 3.32
CA PRO A 111 19.03 13.07 2.62
C PRO A 111 19.56 13.84 1.41
N GLU A 112 20.79 14.34 1.44
CA GLU A 112 21.37 15.09 0.32
C GLU A 112 21.63 14.23 -0.93
N SER A 113 22.13 13.02 -0.76
CA SER A 113 22.38 12.10 -1.88
C SER A 113 21.08 11.63 -2.50
N ILE A 114 20.09 11.31 -1.66
CA ILE A 114 18.73 10.98 -2.09
C ILE A 114 18.09 12.17 -2.82
N ALA A 115 18.25 13.39 -2.30
CA ALA A 115 17.71 14.59 -2.91
C ALA A 115 18.29 14.85 -4.30
N ARG A 116 19.60 14.65 -4.48
CA ARG A 116 20.24 14.78 -5.81
C ARG A 116 19.69 13.79 -6.81
N LEU A 117 19.52 12.52 -6.39
CA LEU A 117 18.92 11.51 -7.26
C LEU A 117 17.47 11.87 -7.61
N ILE A 118 16.64 12.23 -6.61
CA ILE A 118 15.23 12.61 -6.86
C ILE A 118 15.15 13.85 -7.74
N ALA A 119 15.98 14.88 -7.52
CA ALA A 119 16.00 16.08 -8.34
C ALA A 119 16.33 15.77 -9.81
N ALA A 120 17.28 14.84 -10.05
CA ALA A 120 17.66 14.42 -11.37
C ALA A 120 16.57 13.62 -12.11
N LEU A 121 15.57 13.06 -11.39
CA LEU A 121 14.43 12.41 -12.02
C LEU A 121 13.52 13.41 -12.80
N ASP A 122 13.77 14.72 -12.71
CA ASP A 122 13.14 15.72 -13.58
C ASP A 122 13.50 15.49 -15.05
N ASP A 123 14.64 14.88 -15.32
CA ASP A 123 15.13 14.55 -16.65
C ASP A 123 14.65 13.15 -17.13
N ALA A 124 13.75 12.49 -16.38
CA ALA A 124 13.19 11.19 -16.76
C ALA A 124 12.51 11.24 -18.15
N PRO A 125 12.61 10.16 -18.96
CA PRO A 125 12.22 10.20 -20.36
C PRO A 125 10.73 10.47 -20.58
N GLY A 126 10.46 11.29 -21.61
CA GLY A 126 9.12 11.68 -22.05
C GLY A 126 8.44 12.70 -21.13
N ASN A 127 7.32 13.22 -21.59
CA ASN A 127 6.56 14.19 -20.81
C ASN A 127 5.85 13.52 -19.64
N PHE A 128 5.94 14.15 -18.48
CA PHE A 128 5.22 13.76 -17.28
C PHE A 128 4.90 14.97 -16.40
N ASP A 129 3.85 14.84 -15.59
CA ASP A 129 3.38 15.89 -14.69
C ASP A 129 4.02 15.81 -13.30
N ALA A 130 4.24 14.60 -12.79
CA ALA A 130 4.72 14.37 -11.43
C ALA A 130 5.49 13.05 -11.27
N LEU A 131 6.31 13.00 -10.21
CA LEU A 131 6.78 11.75 -9.61
C LEU A 131 5.83 11.37 -8.47
N GLU A 132 5.59 10.08 -8.28
CA GLU A 132 4.79 9.57 -7.16
C GLU A 132 5.61 8.65 -6.26
N LEU A 133 5.58 8.93 -4.96
CA LEU A 133 6.06 8.06 -3.90
C LEU A 133 4.81 7.58 -3.14
N GLN A 134 4.49 6.30 -3.25
CA GLN A 134 3.16 5.81 -2.87
C GLN A 134 2.96 5.69 -1.36
N SER A 135 4.01 5.38 -0.60
CA SER A 135 3.92 5.08 0.83
C SER A 135 5.17 5.52 1.58
N LEU A 136 5.53 6.81 1.40
CA LEU A 136 6.72 7.39 2.01
C LEU A 136 6.51 7.56 3.52
N GLU A 137 7.46 7.04 4.30
CA GLU A 137 7.45 7.16 5.76
C GLU A 137 7.86 8.56 6.21
N VAL A 138 7.06 9.13 7.12
CA VAL A 138 7.33 10.46 7.68
C VAL A 138 8.60 10.44 8.52
N GLY A 139 9.50 11.38 8.27
CA GLY A 139 10.77 11.50 8.97
C GLY A 139 11.89 10.61 8.41
N SER A 140 11.62 9.77 7.37
CA SER A 140 12.69 9.03 6.70
C SER A 140 13.69 9.96 5.99
N PRO A 141 14.91 9.50 5.66
CA PRO A 141 15.85 10.29 4.88
C PRO A 141 15.27 10.77 3.55
N THR A 142 14.44 9.95 2.89
CA THR A 142 13.73 10.35 1.66
C THR A 142 12.67 11.41 1.92
N TRP A 143 11.96 11.35 3.04
CA TRP A 143 11.05 12.41 3.46
C TRP A 143 11.78 13.76 3.61
N GLN A 144 12.90 13.77 4.33
CA GLN A 144 13.73 14.97 4.49
C GLN A 144 14.23 15.49 3.14
N ALA A 145 14.74 14.61 2.28
CA ALA A 145 15.16 14.95 0.92
C ALA A 145 14.05 15.66 0.12
N VAL A 146 12.84 15.15 0.21
CA VAL A 146 11.67 15.66 -0.53
C VAL A 146 11.17 17.01 -0.01
N PHE A 147 11.10 17.18 1.30
CA PHE A 147 10.46 18.36 1.90
C PHE A 147 11.42 19.47 2.30
N GLU A 148 12.70 19.17 2.53
CA GLU A 148 13.67 20.12 3.08
C GLU A 148 14.75 20.53 2.07
N SER A 149 15.07 19.66 1.06
CA SER A 149 16.13 19.93 0.11
C SER A 149 15.75 20.97 -0.94
N GLU A 150 16.61 21.97 -1.13
CA GLU A 150 16.46 22.96 -2.21
C GLU A 150 16.65 22.33 -3.60
N ALA A 151 17.50 21.31 -3.73
CA ALA A 151 17.69 20.60 -5.00
C ALA A 151 16.39 19.99 -5.53
N VAL A 152 15.57 19.40 -4.64
CA VAL A 152 14.26 18.87 -5.03
C VAL A 152 13.25 20.00 -5.20
N ARG A 153 13.21 20.99 -4.28
CA ARG A 153 12.24 22.09 -4.34
C ARG A 153 12.43 23.03 -5.54
N SER A 154 13.64 23.13 -6.09
CA SER A 154 13.86 23.90 -7.33
C SER A 154 13.23 23.25 -8.56
N ARG A 155 13.11 21.93 -8.59
CA ARG A 155 12.55 21.15 -9.73
C ARG A 155 11.08 20.79 -9.52
N PHE A 156 10.71 20.46 -8.31
CA PHE A 156 9.38 19.95 -7.96
C PHE A 156 8.73 20.75 -6.82
N PHE A 157 7.42 20.61 -6.69
CA PHE A 157 6.72 20.98 -5.47
C PHE A 157 5.91 19.79 -4.95
N PRO A 158 6.00 19.50 -3.64
CA PRO A 158 5.33 18.34 -3.07
C PRO A 158 3.83 18.62 -2.85
N TYR A 159 3.03 17.58 -3.07
CA TYR A 159 1.60 17.57 -2.77
C TYR A 159 1.23 16.24 -2.12
N LEU A 160 0.42 16.30 -1.06
CA LEU A 160 -0.08 15.15 -0.32
C LEU A 160 -1.60 15.01 -0.59
N PRO A 161 -2.02 14.20 -1.58
CA PRO A 161 -3.44 14.10 -1.95
C PRO A 161 -4.35 13.70 -0.79
N ASN A 162 -3.86 12.80 0.06
CA ASN A 162 -4.61 12.23 1.18
C ASN A 162 -4.06 12.63 2.55
N GLY A 163 -3.11 13.60 2.60
CA GLY A 163 -2.41 13.97 3.82
C GLY A 163 -1.53 12.84 4.39
N ILE A 164 -1.05 13.04 5.62
CA ILE A 164 -0.34 12.02 6.39
C ILE A 164 -1.38 11.07 7.00
N ARG A 165 -1.12 9.77 6.90
CA ARG A 165 -2.04 8.73 7.38
C ARG A 165 -1.33 7.72 8.26
N ASN A 166 -2.06 7.18 9.21
CA ASN A 166 -1.61 6.07 10.02
C ASN A 166 -1.62 4.77 9.20
N CYS A 167 -0.48 4.09 9.19
CA CYS A 167 -0.33 2.73 8.69
C CYS A 167 -0.21 1.79 9.87
N HIS A 168 -0.95 0.70 9.83
CA HIS A 168 -1.04 -0.24 10.93
C HIS A 168 -0.11 -1.43 10.69
N GLN A 169 0.64 -1.80 11.72
CA GLN A 169 1.57 -2.93 11.69
C GLN A 169 1.38 -3.83 12.89
N THR A 170 1.70 -5.11 12.72
CA THR A 170 1.84 -6.07 13.79
C THR A 170 3.26 -6.63 13.76
N PRO A 171 4.17 -6.16 14.63
CA PRO A 171 5.41 -6.87 14.91
C PRO A 171 5.10 -8.28 15.38
N LEU A 172 5.74 -9.26 14.76
CA LEU A 172 5.51 -10.66 15.06
C LEU A 172 6.53 -11.15 16.11
N PRO A 173 6.10 -11.80 17.17
CA PRO A 173 7.03 -12.47 18.08
C PRO A 173 7.60 -13.75 17.44
N GLU A 174 8.62 -14.30 18.05
CA GLU A 174 9.32 -15.49 17.54
C GLU A 174 8.46 -16.77 17.60
N THR A 175 7.49 -16.82 18.50
CA THR A 175 6.66 -18.02 18.69
C THR A 175 5.18 -17.67 18.76
N VAL A 176 4.33 -18.66 18.42
CA VAL A 176 2.87 -18.54 18.52
C VAL A 176 2.43 -18.38 19.98
N GLU A 177 3.13 -19.02 20.92
CA GLU A 177 2.83 -18.89 22.36
C GLU A 177 3.05 -17.46 22.84
N ALA A 178 4.17 -16.82 22.42
CA ALA A 178 4.46 -15.43 22.74
C ALA A 178 3.43 -14.47 22.08
N TYR A 179 2.95 -14.80 20.88
CA TYR A 179 1.86 -14.07 20.23
C TYR A 179 0.56 -14.16 21.01
N LEU A 180 0.17 -15.37 21.43
CA LEU A 180 -1.04 -15.60 22.22
C LEU A 180 -0.96 -14.93 23.59
N ALA A 181 0.21 -14.91 24.20
CA ALA A 181 0.43 -14.28 25.52
C ALA A 181 0.16 -12.77 25.53
N GLN A 182 0.25 -12.09 24.37
CA GLN A 182 -0.09 -10.67 24.24
C GLN A 182 -1.59 -10.38 24.46
N TYR A 183 -2.44 -11.39 24.37
CA TYR A 183 -3.89 -11.23 24.52
C TYR A 183 -4.38 -11.62 25.90
N PRO A 184 -5.29 -10.83 26.51
CA PRO A 184 -5.98 -11.22 27.74
C PRO A 184 -6.71 -12.58 27.57
N ARG A 185 -6.81 -13.36 28.67
CA ARG A 185 -7.46 -14.68 28.68
C ARG A 185 -8.84 -14.66 28.00
N LYS A 186 -9.66 -13.65 28.29
CA LYS A 186 -11.00 -13.49 27.69
C LYS A 186 -10.94 -13.36 26.15
N LYS A 187 -9.96 -12.61 25.61
CA LYS A 187 -9.80 -12.44 24.17
C LYS A 187 -9.37 -13.75 23.51
N ARG A 188 -8.40 -14.47 24.10
CA ARG A 188 -7.96 -15.80 23.63
C ARG A 188 -9.12 -16.78 23.58
N TYR A 189 -9.91 -16.87 24.68
CA TYR A 189 -11.10 -17.71 24.73
C TYR A 189 -12.11 -17.36 23.64
N ASN A 190 -12.38 -16.06 23.41
CA ASN A 190 -13.31 -15.62 22.39
C ASN A 190 -12.84 -15.98 20.97
N LEU A 191 -11.55 -15.82 20.67
CA LEU A 191 -10.99 -16.22 19.36
C LEU A 191 -11.15 -17.72 19.14
N SER A 192 -10.73 -18.55 20.10
CA SER A 192 -10.89 -20.02 20.02
C SER A 192 -12.35 -20.43 19.88
N ARG A 193 -13.27 -19.78 20.61
CA ARG A 193 -14.71 -20.03 20.49
C ARG A 193 -15.24 -19.67 19.09
N GLN A 194 -14.87 -18.51 18.55
CA GLN A 194 -15.30 -18.08 17.22
C GLN A 194 -14.82 -19.06 16.14
N LEU A 195 -13.54 -19.46 16.18
CA LEU A 195 -12.99 -20.44 15.26
C LEU A 195 -13.70 -21.78 15.33
N ARG A 196 -13.98 -22.28 16.55
CA ARG A 196 -14.75 -23.51 16.75
C ARG A 196 -16.15 -23.39 16.14
N GLN A 197 -16.87 -22.29 16.40
CA GLN A 197 -18.22 -22.07 15.87
C GLN A 197 -18.22 -22.01 14.34
N ILE A 198 -17.20 -21.38 13.72
CA ILE A 198 -17.04 -21.38 12.26
C ILE A 198 -16.82 -22.82 11.76
N GLY A 199 -15.95 -23.59 12.43
CA GLY A 199 -15.68 -24.97 12.07
C GLY A 199 -16.91 -25.87 12.19
N GLU A 200 -17.68 -25.76 13.29
CA GLU A 200 -18.93 -26.48 13.50
C GLU A 200 -19.96 -26.15 12.40
N ASN A 201 -20.04 -24.87 11.98
CA ASN A 201 -20.98 -24.44 10.94
C ASN A 201 -20.58 -24.91 9.53
N LEU A 202 -19.28 -25.07 9.25
CA LEU A 202 -18.76 -25.43 7.93
C LEU A 202 -18.30 -26.89 7.83
N GLY A 203 -18.41 -27.69 8.91
CA GLY A 203 -18.13 -29.12 8.91
C GLY A 203 -16.65 -29.51 8.99
N GLY A 204 -15.79 -28.65 9.49
CA GLY A 204 -14.36 -28.97 9.71
C GLY A 204 -13.59 -27.86 10.43
N PRO A 205 -12.43 -28.14 11.00
CA PRO A 205 -11.61 -27.13 11.66
C PRO A 205 -11.13 -26.08 10.64
N PRO A 206 -11.07 -24.79 11.04
CA PRO A 206 -10.46 -23.77 10.19
C PRO A 206 -8.96 -23.99 10.01
N GLU A 207 -8.49 -23.85 8.78
CA GLU A 207 -7.08 -24.00 8.39
C GLU A 207 -6.64 -22.88 7.44
N VAL A 208 -5.34 -22.64 7.35
CA VAL A 208 -4.72 -21.65 6.46
C VAL A 208 -4.00 -22.38 5.33
N VAL A 209 -4.38 -22.09 4.09
CA VAL A 209 -3.81 -22.68 2.89
C VAL A 209 -3.00 -21.61 2.14
N PRO A 210 -1.67 -21.71 2.09
CA PRO A 210 -0.84 -20.79 1.31
C PRO A 210 -0.95 -21.07 -0.20
N LEU A 211 -0.99 -20.01 -0.99
CA LEU A 211 -1.07 -20.03 -2.46
C LEU A 211 0.18 -19.34 -3.01
N THR A 212 1.08 -20.11 -3.59
CA THR A 212 2.42 -19.64 -4.00
C THR A 212 2.77 -19.92 -5.46
N THR A 213 1.94 -20.69 -6.17
CA THR A 213 2.25 -21.16 -7.52
C THR A 213 1.13 -20.86 -8.50
N ILE A 214 1.44 -20.93 -9.79
CA ILE A 214 0.43 -20.77 -10.86
C ILE A 214 -0.68 -21.82 -10.72
N ALA A 215 -0.36 -23.04 -10.32
CA ALA A 215 -1.33 -24.12 -10.14
C ALA A 215 -2.39 -23.81 -9.07
N THR A 216 -2.09 -22.93 -8.12
CA THR A 216 -3.02 -22.55 -7.05
C THR A 216 -3.93 -21.37 -7.42
N LEU A 217 -3.81 -20.79 -8.62
CA LEU A 217 -4.60 -19.63 -9.02
C LEU A 217 -6.07 -19.96 -9.21
N ASP A 218 -6.43 -21.15 -9.75
CA ASP A 218 -7.83 -21.56 -9.87
C ASP A 218 -8.50 -21.57 -8.50
N THR A 219 -7.85 -22.19 -7.52
CA THR A 219 -8.31 -22.23 -6.12
C THR A 219 -8.50 -20.82 -5.55
N LEU A 220 -7.58 -19.87 -5.86
CA LEU A 220 -7.72 -18.48 -5.42
C LEU A 220 -8.95 -17.80 -6.00
N PHE A 221 -9.15 -17.91 -7.32
CA PHE A 221 -10.26 -17.24 -8.00
C PHE A 221 -11.60 -17.84 -7.62
N ASP A 222 -11.67 -19.17 -7.45
CA ASP A 222 -12.87 -19.86 -6.99
C ASP A 222 -13.25 -19.46 -5.56
N ALA A 223 -12.26 -19.38 -4.65
CA ALA A 223 -12.49 -18.92 -3.28
C ALA A 223 -13.00 -17.47 -3.23
N VAL A 224 -12.41 -16.57 -4.04
CA VAL A 224 -12.86 -15.17 -4.12
C VAL A 224 -14.29 -15.08 -4.64
N ALA A 225 -14.65 -15.87 -5.66
CA ALA A 225 -16.00 -15.92 -6.17
C ALA A 225 -17.00 -16.44 -5.12
N GLN A 226 -16.67 -17.50 -4.41
CA GLN A 226 -17.53 -18.11 -3.37
C GLN A 226 -17.81 -17.16 -2.20
N ILE A 227 -16.84 -16.36 -1.78
CA ILE A 227 -17.05 -15.37 -0.69
C ILE A 227 -17.75 -14.09 -1.16
N GLY A 228 -18.15 -14.01 -2.42
CA GLY A 228 -18.82 -12.84 -2.99
C GLY A 228 -17.88 -11.68 -3.36
N GLY A 229 -16.59 -11.96 -3.56
CA GLY A 229 -15.63 -10.98 -4.06
C GLY A 229 -15.82 -10.72 -5.56
N GLY A 230 -15.99 -9.45 -5.94
CA GLY A 230 -16.05 -9.06 -7.36
C GLY A 230 -14.69 -9.14 -8.05
N ALA A 231 -14.67 -9.32 -9.38
CA ALA A 231 -13.45 -9.40 -10.19
C ALA A 231 -12.50 -8.19 -10.04
N GLY A 232 -13.02 -6.99 -9.73
CA GLY A 232 -12.21 -5.81 -9.45
C GLY A 232 -11.58 -5.77 -8.03
N ALA A 233 -11.81 -6.81 -7.22
CA ALA A 233 -11.28 -6.89 -5.87
C ALA A 233 -9.83 -7.42 -5.81
N ILE A 234 -9.34 -8.04 -6.89
CA ILE A 234 -8.06 -8.73 -6.96
C ILE A 234 -7.33 -8.41 -8.26
N LEU A 235 -6.05 -8.71 -8.33
CA LEU A 235 -5.27 -8.62 -9.56
C LEU A 235 -5.81 -9.61 -10.61
N SER A 236 -5.51 -9.36 -11.88
CA SER A 236 -5.82 -10.30 -12.95
C SER A 236 -5.01 -11.60 -12.80
N ARG A 237 -5.49 -12.67 -13.44
CA ARG A 237 -4.78 -13.96 -13.47
C ARG A 237 -3.38 -13.83 -14.07
N ALA A 238 -3.21 -12.99 -15.10
CA ALA A 238 -1.91 -12.75 -15.73
C ALA A 238 -0.92 -12.10 -14.76
N GLU A 239 -1.35 -11.08 -13.99
CA GLU A 239 -0.52 -10.43 -12.99
C GLU A 239 -0.11 -11.40 -11.87
N TYR A 240 -1.05 -12.21 -11.34
CA TYR A 240 -0.70 -13.22 -10.35
C TYR A 240 0.23 -14.31 -10.90
N ALA A 241 0.04 -14.74 -12.15
CA ALA A 241 0.92 -15.72 -12.79
C ALA A 241 2.34 -15.15 -12.95
N SER A 242 2.47 -13.86 -13.28
CA SER A 242 3.76 -13.19 -13.36
C SER A 242 4.45 -13.10 -11.99
N LEU A 243 3.73 -12.73 -10.94
CA LEU A 243 4.26 -12.76 -9.57
C LEU A 243 4.68 -14.17 -9.15
N ALA A 244 3.91 -15.19 -9.50
CA ALA A 244 4.24 -16.58 -9.17
C ALA A 244 5.53 -17.05 -9.88
N ARG A 245 5.74 -16.69 -11.15
CA ARG A 245 6.98 -17.01 -11.90
C ARG A 245 8.22 -16.42 -11.23
N GLN A 246 8.08 -15.26 -10.61
CA GLN A 246 9.17 -14.58 -9.91
C GLN A 246 9.28 -14.94 -8.41
N GLY A 247 8.49 -15.92 -7.93
CA GLY A 247 8.50 -16.31 -6.52
C GLY A 247 7.93 -15.24 -5.56
N LEU A 248 7.18 -14.27 -6.10
CA LEU A 248 6.61 -13.15 -5.33
C LEU A 248 5.14 -13.37 -4.95
N LEU A 249 4.53 -14.48 -5.39
CA LEU A 249 3.16 -14.83 -5.01
C LEU A 249 3.15 -15.50 -3.64
N LEU A 250 2.45 -14.91 -2.69
CA LEU A 250 2.10 -15.51 -1.41
C LEU A 250 0.77 -14.94 -0.95
N ASN A 251 -0.31 -15.63 -1.29
CA ASN A 251 -1.65 -15.33 -0.81
C ASN A 251 -2.14 -16.47 0.08
N PHE A 252 -3.25 -16.27 0.79
CA PHE A 252 -3.78 -17.30 1.69
C PHE A 252 -5.28 -17.41 1.54
N ILE A 253 -5.77 -18.63 1.60
CA ILE A 253 -7.17 -18.94 1.87
C ILE A 253 -7.25 -19.44 3.30
N VAL A 254 -8.20 -18.91 4.08
CA VAL A 254 -8.63 -19.51 5.32
C VAL A 254 -9.94 -20.21 5.03
N GLN A 255 -10.00 -21.52 5.29
CA GLN A 255 -11.14 -22.38 4.96
C GLN A 255 -11.48 -23.32 6.11
N ALA A 256 -12.69 -23.86 6.09
CA ALA A 256 -13.12 -24.93 7.00
C ALA A 256 -14.05 -25.87 6.25
N GLY A 257 -13.90 -27.18 6.41
CA GLY A 257 -14.69 -28.20 5.67
C GLY A 257 -14.65 -27.99 4.15
N GLY A 258 -13.54 -27.50 3.59
CA GLY A 258 -13.40 -27.19 2.16
C GLY A 258 -14.08 -25.90 1.71
N SER A 259 -14.77 -25.17 2.60
CA SER A 259 -15.45 -23.91 2.27
C SER A 259 -14.58 -22.70 2.67
N PRO A 260 -14.36 -21.70 1.78
CA PRO A 260 -13.56 -20.55 2.10
C PRO A 260 -14.28 -19.62 3.09
N ILE A 261 -13.57 -19.23 4.14
CA ILE A 261 -13.97 -18.25 5.14
C ILE A 261 -13.51 -16.86 4.72
N ALA A 262 -12.25 -16.77 4.29
CA ALA A 262 -11.63 -15.53 3.88
C ALA A 262 -10.41 -15.77 2.98
N VAL A 263 -10.01 -14.71 2.28
CA VAL A 263 -8.79 -14.67 1.48
C VAL A 263 -7.95 -13.48 1.95
N VAL A 264 -6.67 -13.75 2.26
CA VAL A 264 -5.67 -12.72 2.58
C VAL A 264 -4.77 -12.56 1.38
N LEU A 265 -4.82 -11.38 0.77
CA LEU A 265 -4.04 -11.01 -0.40
C LEU A 265 -2.90 -10.11 0.01
N GLY A 266 -1.69 -10.46 -0.37
CA GLY A 266 -0.52 -9.70 0.01
C GLY A 266 0.70 -10.01 -0.84
N ILE A 267 1.84 -9.49 -0.41
CA ILE A 267 3.11 -9.73 -1.05
C ILE A 267 4.22 -9.82 0.01
N PRO A 268 5.14 -10.77 -0.10
CA PRO A 268 6.35 -10.82 0.72
C PRO A 268 7.30 -9.68 0.32
N SER A 269 7.81 -8.94 1.30
CA SER A 269 8.74 -7.83 1.10
C SER A 269 9.85 -7.90 2.14
N GLY A 270 10.86 -8.73 1.89
CA GLY A 270 11.90 -9.06 2.86
C GLY A 270 11.31 -9.70 4.12
N SER A 271 11.61 -9.14 5.27
CA SER A 271 11.06 -9.57 6.57
C SER A 271 9.64 -9.06 6.85
N VAL A 272 9.03 -8.33 5.92
CA VAL A 272 7.68 -7.80 6.05
C VAL A 272 6.72 -8.54 5.13
N TYR A 273 5.60 -9.04 5.67
CA TYR A 273 4.48 -9.45 4.85
C TYR A 273 3.49 -8.28 4.73
N ARG A 274 3.33 -7.75 3.52
CA ARG A 274 2.40 -6.65 3.28
C ARG A 274 1.05 -7.18 2.84
N ILE A 275 0.02 -6.93 3.64
CA ILE A 275 -1.36 -7.21 3.29
C ILE A 275 -1.88 -6.09 2.38
N ASN A 276 -2.33 -6.45 1.18
CA ASN A 276 -3.00 -5.54 0.25
C ASN A 276 -4.51 -5.53 0.48
N ARG A 277 -5.09 -6.70 0.80
CA ARG A 277 -6.53 -6.84 1.03
C ARG A 277 -6.86 -8.08 1.83
N VAL A 278 -7.92 -8.00 2.63
CA VAL A 278 -8.58 -9.15 3.24
C VAL A 278 -10.03 -9.16 2.77
N LEU A 279 -10.45 -10.27 2.17
CA LEU A 279 -11.83 -10.53 1.77
C LEU A 279 -12.38 -11.63 2.69
N TYR A 280 -13.64 -11.55 3.07
CA TYR A 280 -14.28 -12.58 3.92
C TYR A 280 -15.74 -12.80 3.55
N ALA A 281 -16.23 -14.00 3.83
CA ALA A 281 -17.60 -14.39 3.58
C ALA A 281 -18.57 -13.61 4.50
N HIS A 282 -19.40 -12.76 3.93
CA HIS A 282 -20.37 -11.95 4.68
C HIS A 282 -21.42 -12.81 5.42
N SER A 283 -21.73 -13.99 4.92
CA SER A 283 -22.60 -14.97 5.59
C SER A 283 -22.12 -15.38 6.97
N LEU A 284 -20.81 -15.29 7.21
CA LEU A 284 -20.17 -15.61 8.48
C LEU A 284 -20.01 -14.40 9.43
N ALA A 285 -20.56 -13.23 9.07
CA ALA A 285 -20.42 -11.99 9.85
C ALA A 285 -20.71 -12.14 11.36
N PRO A 286 -21.70 -12.94 11.82
CA PRO A 286 -21.96 -13.16 13.26
C PRO A 286 -20.77 -13.75 14.03
N TYR A 287 -19.87 -14.45 13.35
CA TYR A 287 -18.70 -15.10 13.95
C TYR A 287 -17.41 -14.26 13.84
N SER A 288 -17.50 -12.99 13.42
CA SER A 288 -16.36 -12.08 13.24
C SER A 288 -15.24 -12.67 12.37
N PRO A 289 -15.53 -13.13 11.14
CA PRO A 289 -14.61 -13.88 10.29
C PRO A 289 -13.31 -13.11 10.01
N GLY A 290 -13.36 -11.78 9.83
CA GLY A 290 -12.17 -10.99 9.59
C GLY A 290 -11.16 -11.02 10.75
N THR A 291 -11.62 -10.98 12.01
CA THR A 291 -10.75 -11.07 13.20
C THR A 291 -10.19 -12.47 13.36
N SER A 292 -11.03 -13.50 13.21
CA SER A 292 -10.64 -14.91 13.35
C SER A 292 -9.66 -15.32 12.26
N THR A 293 -9.88 -14.87 11.02
CA THR A 293 -8.96 -15.09 9.90
C THR A 293 -7.58 -14.49 10.14
N LEU A 294 -7.51 -13.21 10.54
CA LEU A 294 -6.22 -12.56 10.80
C LEU A 294 -5.49 -13.19 11.98
N HIS A 295 -6.21 -13.77 12.94
CA HIS A 295 -5.59 -14.51 14.03
C HIS A 295 -4.90 -15.78 13.53
N LEU A 296 -5.61 -16.65 12.80
CA LEU A 296 -5.03 -17.86 12.19
C LEU A 296 -3.90 -17.54 11.21
N PHE A 297 -4.09 -16.53 10.39
CA PHE A 297 -3.06 -16.06 9.49
C PHE A 297 -1.78 -15.63 10.25
N ASN A 298 -1.92 -14.90 11.37
CA ASN A 298 -0.76 -14.49 12.17
C ASN A 298 -0.07 -15.72 12.82
N GLU A 299 -0.81 -16.69 13.30
CA GLU A 299 -0.23 -17.94 13.81
C GLU A 299 0.56 -18.66 12.71
N TRP A 300 0.00 -18.76 11.51
CA TRP A 300 0.66 -19.38 10.38
C TRP A 300 1.95 -18.61 9.96
N ILE A 301 1.89 -17.28 9.85
CA ILE A 301 3.03 -16.42 9.47
C ILE A 301 4.17 -16.50 10.50
N ILE A 302 3.84 -16.61 11.80
CA ILE A 302 4.82 -16.78 12.86
C ILE A 302 5.48 -18.16 12.75
N ALA A 303 4.69 -19.20 12.54
CA ALA A 303 5.21 -20.56 12.39
C ALA A 303 6.09 -20.73 11.13
N ASP A 304 5.82 -19.98 10.06
CA ASP A 304 6.66 -19.90 8.84
C ASP A 304 8.05 -19.31 9.14
N GLY A 305 8.16 -18.38 10.09
CA GLY A 305 9.41 -17.82 10.61
C GLY A 305 10.14 -16.82 9.69
N ARG A 306 9.69 -16.62 8.45
CA ARG A 306 10.33 -15.69 7.50
C ARG A 306 10.06 -14.21 7.81
N PHE A 307 8.93 -13.91 8.43
CA PHE A 307 8.45 -12.54 8.59
C PHE A 307 8.58 -12.06 10.02
N LYS A 308 8.97 -10.80 10.19
CA LYS A 308 9.04 -10.10 11.49
C LYS A 308 7.88 -9.12 11.69
N VAL A 309 7.24 -8.71 10.60
CA VAL A 309 6.15 -7.71 10.63
C VAL A 309 5.07 -8.07 9.62
N VAL A 310 3.81 -7.95 10.03
CA VAL A 310 2.66 -7.85 9.12
C VAL A 310 2.29 -6.39 8.99
N ASP A 311 2.29 -5.86 7.76
CA ASP A 311 1.94 -4.48 7.44
C ASP A 311 0.57 -4.43 6.73
N PHE A 312 -0.39 -3.71 7.31
CA PHE A 312 -1.74 -3.54 6.76
C PHE A 312 -1.84 -2.31 5.83
N GLY A 313 -0.73 -1.60 5.63
CA GLY A 313 -0.72 -0.38 4.83
C GLY A 313 -1.56 0.76 5.42
N PHE A 314 -2.11 1.58 4.54
CA PHE A 314 -2.97 2.69 4.95
C PHE A 314 -4.29 2.19 5.52
N GLY A 315 -4.48 2.40 6.83
CA GLY A 315 -5.74 2.11 7.50
C GLY A 315 -6.89 3.02 7.04
N GLU A 316 -8.13 2.56 7.22
CA GLU A 316 -9.28 3.42 7.08
C GLU A 316 -9.31 4.45 8.23
N PRO A 317 -9.64 5.73 7.95
CA PRO A 317 -9.78 6.74 9.00
C PRO A 317 -10.78 6.29 10.08
N GLY A 318 -10.39 6.36 11.35
CA GLY A 318 -11.26 6.02 12.48
C GLY A 318 -11.46 4.53 12.76
N ARG A 319 -10.91 3.62 11.96
CA ARG A 319 -10.89 2.18 12.28
C ARG A 319 -9.68 1.82 13.13
N THR A 320 -9.94 1.14 14.24
CA THR A 320 -8.91 0.49 15.05
C THR A 320 -8.76 -0.94 14.58
N TYR A 321 -7.58 -1.28 14.10
CA TYR A 321 -7.27 -2.66 13.74
C TYR A 321 -6.90 -3.42 15.02
N SER A 322 -7.80 -4.28 15.48
CA SER A 322 -7.63 -5.01 16.75
C SER A 322 -6.43 -5.97 16.76
N SER A 323 -5.87 -6.26 15.58
CA SER A 323 -4.68 -7.10 15.42
C SER A 323 -3.39 -6.28 15.27
N SER A 324 -3.47 -4.94 15.20
CA SER A 324 -2.31 -4.05 15.08
C SER A 324 -1.94 -3.48 16.44
N ASN A 325 -0.65 -3.45 16.73
CA ASN A 325 -0.10 -2.88 17.97
C ASN A 325 1.01 -1.83 17.68
N ARG A 326 1.29 -1.53 16.43
CA ARG A 326 2.24 -0.49 16.00
C ARG A 326 1.61 0.39 14.92
N ILE A 327 1.81 1.70 15.05
CA ILE A 327 1.38 2.69 14.07
C ILE A 327 2.62 3.40 13.52
N VAL A 328 2.71 3.47 12.19
CA VAL A 328 3.72 4.22 11.45
C VAL A 328 3.00 5.26 10.59
N GLN A 329 3.51 6.48 10.59
CA GLN A 329 2.94 7.54 9.75
C GLN A 329 3.58 7.53 8.36
N ARG A 330 2.74 7.48 7.33
CA ARG A 330 3.15 7.52 5.92
C ARG A 330 2.25 8.44 5.11
N ALA A 331 2.76 8.85 3.96
CA ALA A 331 1.99 9.63 3.01
C ALA A 331 2.23 9.16 1.57
N ARG A 332 1.20 9.29 0.75
CA ARG A 332 1.37 9.33 -0.70
C ARG A 332 1.83 10.73 -1.07
N VAL A 333 3.02 10.82 -1.66
CA VAL A 333 3.61 12.09 -2.06
C VAL A 333 3.62 12.19 -3.58
N MET A 334 3.11 13.29 -4.10
CA MET A 334 3.19 13.67 -5.51
C MET A 334 4.16 14.84 -5.62
N LEU A 335 5.27 14.65 -6.33
CA LEU A 335 6.24 15.70 -6.65
C LEU A 335 5.92 16.24 -8.03
N PHE A 336 5.17 17.32 -8.11
CA PHE A 336 4.80 17.95 -9.37
C PHE A 336 5.94 18.78 -9.94
N ARG A 337 6.20 18.63 -11.24
CA ARG A 337 7.10 19.54 -11.98
C ARG A 337 6.61 20.98 -11.86
N ARG A 338 7.54 21.93 -11.74
CA ARG A 338 7.22 23.37 -11.58
C ARG A 338 6.79 24.04 -12.87
N THR A 339 5.82 23.45 -13.57
CA THR A 339 5.16 24.09 -14.71
C THR A 339 3.98 24.96 -14.24
N LEU A 340 3.69 26.03 -14.97
CA LEU A 340 2.55 26.91 -14.66
C LEU A 340 1.23 26.12 -14.62
N ALA A 341 1.04 25.18 -15.56
CA ALA A 341 -0.14 24.32 -15.62
C ALA A 341 -0.32 23.45 -14.37
N ASN A 342 0.76 22.88 -13.84
CA ASN A 342 0.72 22.08 -12.62
C ASN A 342 0.46 22.95 -11.38
N GLN A 343 1.09 24.12 -11.29
CA GLN A 343 0.88 25.05 -10.18
C GLN A 343 -0.58 25.51 -10.09
N ILE A 344 -1.15 25.96 -11.21
CA ILE A 344 -2.57 26.37 -11.27
C ILE A 344 -3.48 25.16 -10.98
N GLY A 345 -3.25 24.02 -11.63
CA GLY A 345 -4.09 22.84 -11.46
C GLY A 345 -4.14 22.35 -10.02
N ILE A 346 -3.00 22.31 -9.33
CA ILE A 346 -2.95 21.87 -7.91
C ILE A 346 -3.49 22.94 -6.98
N ALA A 347 -3.29 24.24 -7.26
CA ALA A 347 -3.90 25.32 -6.48
C ALA A 347 -5.43 25.24 -6.54
N LEU A 348 -6.01 25.05 -7.72
CA LEU A 348 -7.45 24.84 -7.90
C LEU A 348 -7.95 23.59 -7.16
N HIS A 349 -7.23 22.47 -7.32
CA HIS A 349 -7.59 21.24 -6.62
C HIS A 349 -7.60 21.42 -5.10
N ARG A 350 -6.55 22.06 -4.53
CA ARG A 350 -6.50 22.38 -3.08
C ARG A 350 -7.68 23.26 -2.64
N GLY A 351 -8.00 24.28 -3.43
CA GLY A 351 -9.14 25.16 -3.17
C GLY A 351 -10.45 24.38 -3.07
N ILE A 352 -10.73 23.50 -4.03
CA ILE A 352 -11.94 22.68 -4.09
C ILE A 352 -12.00 21.71 -2.89
N VAL A 353 -10.92 20.97 -2.60
CA VAL A 353 -10.87 20.05 -1.46
C VAL A 353 -11.13 20.79 -0.14
N THR A 354 -10.58 22.00 0.01
CA THR A 354 -10.81 22.84 1.18
C THR A 354 -12.27 23.27 1.27
N LEU A 355 -12.86 23.70 0.16
CA LEU A 355 -14.27 24.10 0.09
C LEU A 355 -15.22 22.95 0.43
N GLU A 356 -14.97 21.76 -0.12
CA GLU A 356 -15.75 20.55 0.21
C GLU A 356 -15.65 20.17 1.69
N LYS A 357 -14.46 20.29 2.28
CA LYS A 357 -14.26 20.04 3.71
C LYS A 357 -15.11 20.98 4.58
N HIS A 358 -15.11 22.25 4.25
CA HIS A 358 -15.93 23.24 4.97
C HIS A 358 -17.43 23.03 4.75
N ALA A 359 -17.84 22.72 3.51
CA ALA A 359 -19.25 22.42 3.20
C ALA A 359 -19.75 21.19 3.98
N ARG A 360 -18.97 20.10 4.03
CA ARG A 360 -19.32 18.92 4.83
C ARG A 360 -19.38 19.23 6.32
N ALA A 361 -18.46 20.03 6.85
CA ALA A 361 -18.48 20.42 8.26
C ALA A 361 -19.74 21.23 8.61
N LEU A 362 -20.15 22.15 7.72
CA LEU A 362 -21.39 22.93 7.88
C LEU A 362 -22.63 22.03 7.82
N LEU A 363 -22.69 21.06 6.90
CA LEU A 363 -23.81 20.10 6.81
C LEU A 363 -23.91 19.25 8.08
N THR A 364 -22.79 18.71 8.56
CA THR A 364 -22.76 17.93 9.82
C THR A 364 -23.19 18.75 11.02
N TYR A 365 -22.77 20.03 11.07
CA TYR A 365 -23.22 20.97 12.12
C TYR A 365 -24.72 21.21 12.05
N ALA A 366 -25.26 21.48 10.84
CA ALA A 366 -26.69 21.70 10.63
C ALA A 366 -27.53 20.46 11.01
N GLU A 367 -27.11 19.28 10.60
CA GLU A 367 -27.77 18.00 10.98
C GLU A 367 -27.79 17.80 12.50
N THR A 368 -26.67 18.09 13.14
CA THR A 368 -26.53 17.96 14.60
C THR A 368 -27.43 18.96 15.32
N ALA A 369 -27.51 20.21 14.83
CA ALA A 369 -28.38 21.24 15.36
C ALA A 369 -29.87 20.85 15.19
N ILE A 370 -30.27 20.34 14.03
CA ILE A 370 -31.63 19.84 13.76
C ILE A 370 -31.99 18.67 14.68
N LYS A 371 -31.10 17.70 14.84
CA LYS A 371 -31.30 16.58 15.78
C LYS A 371 -31.44 17.04 17.21
N LYS A 372 -30.69 18.06 17.63
CA LYS A 372 -30.77 18.65 18.98
C LYS A 372 -32.05 19.43 19.16
N ALA A 373 -32.53 20.17 18.16
CA ALA A 373 -33.81 20.88 18.18
C ALA A 373 -34.99 19.90 18.27
N ARG A 374 -35.01 18.84 17.47
CA ARG A 374 -36.04 17.78 17.50
C ARG A 374 -36.13 17.06 18.86
N ARG A 375 -35.01 16.92 19.58
CA ARG A 375 -34.96 16.30 20.92
C ARG A 375 -35.49 17.26 22.01
N LYS A 376 -35.56 18.57 21.77
CA LYS A 376 -36.04 19.58 22.72
C LYS A 376 -37.52 19.91 22.56
N THR A 377 -38.19 19.43 21.50
CA THR A 377 -39.65 19.62 21.35
C THR A 377 -40.33 18.48 22.13
N PRO A 378 -40.98 18.77 23.29
CA PRO A 378 -41.75 17.76 24.01
C PRO A 378 -42.94 17.37 23.15
N THR A 379 -43.18 16.06 23.01
CA THR A 379 -44.42 15.54 22.44
C THR A 379 -45.56 15.92 23.39
N THR A 380 -46.20 17.05 23.13
CA THR A 380 -47.52 17.36 23.70
C THR A 380 -48.57 16.58 22.93
N ALA A 381 -48.72 15.32 23.28
CA ALA A 381 -49.87 14.52 22.90
C ALA A 381 -49.96 13.36 23.92
N ASP A 382 -50.65 13.65 25.00
CA ASP A 382 -51.54 12.70 25.71
C ASP A 382 -52.08 13.41 26.95
N ASN A 383 -53.11 14.23 26.74
CA ASN A 383 -54.14 14.54 27.73
C ASN A 383 -55.37 15.06 27.00
N ALA A 384 -56.15 14.15 26.46
CA ALA A 384 -57.59 14.40 26.20
C ALA A 384 -58.27 13.04 25.95
N GLY A 385 -59.06 12.60 26.93
CA GLY A 385 -60.02 11.51 26.76
C GLY A 385 -59.97 10.52 27.89
#